data_30c5766e11da9bd1357790da91c85d4c
#
_entry.id   30c5766e11da9bd1357790da91c85d4c
#
_cell.length_a   1.000
_cell.length_b   1.000
_cell.length_c   1.000
_cell.angle_alpha   90.00
_cell.angle_beta   90.00
_cell.angle_gamma   90.00
#
_symmetry.space_group_name_H-M   'P 1'
#
loop_
_entity.id
_entity.type
_entity.pdbx_description
1 polymer ?
#
loop_
_entity_poly.entity_id
_entity_poly.type
_entity_poly.pdbx_seq_one_letter_code
_entity_poly.pdbx_strand_id
1 'polypeptide(L)'
;FDDEVTRHTLYRNLRDPYAREWQNGNSRWDIIDMVRLTYALRPEGINWPRKEDGSPSFKLEELTVANGIAHEAAHDAMSDVEATIAVAKLIKEKQPKLFDFVLQNKDKHSARAMLDTNTMKPVFHISAKYPASRGCCAMVAPVAEHPTNKNLVIVYDLREDPSELINASADQIRERVFTSQAELGEGVSRFPLKGVQLNKCPVLAPANMLSTLSPERLEELALDGDTLRANLAMLRRAPDLPAKVAEAFDQPHESDLTDPDEQLYAGGFISRADREKLNWVLEQPVETLGELDVTFEDNRLQELLFRYRARNYPGSLMGEELERWEEFRSQRLMHPKKGWRSLEAYAQDLQRLAADPELSPQRRHILEDLHLYGESLIPYI
;
A
#
# COMPACT_ATOMS: atom_id res chain seq x y z
N PHE A 1 0.50 -5.07 -3.13
CA PHE A 1 0.94 -5.37 -4.50
C PHE A 1 -0.25 -5.48 -5.44
N ASP A 2 -1.20 -6.40 -5.26
CA ASP A 2 -2.30 -6.72 -6.18
C ASP A 2 -3.21 -5.52 -6.50
N ASP A 3 -3.54 -4.70 -5.49
CA ASP A 3 -4.32 -3.48 -5.69
C ASP A 3 -3.64 -2.49 -6.63
N GLU A 4 -2.32 -2.31 -6.49
CA GLU A 4 -1.57 -1.36 -7.32
C GLU A 4 -1.47 -1.86 -8.75
N VAL A 5 -1.19 -3.15 -8.95
CA VAL A 5 -1.18 -3.78 -10.29
C VAL A 5 -2.57 -3.64 -10.93
N THR A 6 -3.63 -3.98 -10.21
CA THR A 6 -5.01 -3.90 -10.73
C THR A 6 -5.40 -2.47 -11.07
N ARG A 7 -5.11 -1.49 -10.20
CA ARG A 7 -5.42 -0.08 -10.46
C ARG A 7 -4.71 0.44 -11.70
N HIS A 8 -3.40 0.18 -11.84
CA HIS A 8 -2.65 0.60 -13.02
C HIS A 8 -3.12 -0.13 -14.28
N THR A 9 -3.48 -1.41 -14.20
CA THR A 9 -4.04 -2.15 -15.34
C THR A 9 -5.37 -1.55 -15.78
N LEU A 10 -6.29 -1.26 -14.86
CA LEU A 10 -7.55 -0.61 -15.18
C LEU A 10 -7.35 0.79 -15.77
N TYR A 11 -6.49 1.60 -15.15
CA TYR A 11 -6.17 2.95 -15.61
C TYR A 11 -5.60 2.97 -17.02
N ARG A 12 -4.61 2.13 -17.31
CA ARG A 12 -4.00 1.99 -18.65
C ARG A 12 -4.94 1.44 -19.71
N ASN A 13 -6.04 0.81 -19.27
CA ASN A 13 -7.11 0.31 -20.12
C ASN A 13 -8.37 1.20 -20.07
N LEU A 14 -8.22 2.48 -19.72
CA LEU A 14 -9.25 3.51 -19.72
C LEU A 14 -10.45 3.22 -18.79
N ARG A 15 -10.29 2.30 -17.86
CA ARG A 15 -11.32 1.94 -16.86
C ARG A 15 -11.08 2.67 -15.55
N ASP A 16 -12.15 2.93 -14.80
CA ASP A 16 -12.04 3.52 -13.47
C ASP A 16 -11.20 2.60 -12.56
N PRO A 17 -10.02 3.04 -12.09
CA PRO A 17 -9.11 2.21 -11.32
C PRO A 17 -9.61 1.86 -9.92
N TYR A 18 -10.61 2.59 -9.42
CA TYR A 18 -11.11 2.48 -8.04
C TYR A 18 -12.53 1.90 -7.95
N ALA A 19 -13.30 1.90 -9.05
CA ALA A 19 -14.71 1.53 -9.06
C ALA A 19 -15.00 0.18 -8.40
N ARG A 20 -14.19 -0.83 -8.66
CA ARG A 20 -14.33 -2.18 -8.07
C ARG A 20 -14.24 -2.20 -6.54
N GLU A 21 -13.62 -1.18 -5.93
CA GLU A 21 -13.37 -1.13 -4.49
C GLU A 21 -14.54 -0.53 -3.70
N TRP A 22 -15.51 0.11 -4.36
CA TRP A 22 -16.61 0.79 -3.69
C TRP A 22 -17.95 0.68 -4.38
N GLN A 23 -18.02 0.45 -5.71
CA GLN A 23 -19.30 0.31 -6.41
C GLN A 23 -20.03 -0.98 -6.02
N ASN A 24 -21.35 -0.99 -6.20
CA ASN A 24 -22.23 -2.14 -5.97
C ASN A 24 -22.16 -2.72 -4.54
N GLY A 25 -21.88 -1.89 -3.54
CA GLY A 25 -21.73 -2.31 -2.15
C GLY A 25 -20.39 -3.01 -1.85
N ASN A 26 -19.47 -3.02 -2.79
CA ASN A 26 -18.13 -3.55 -2.57
C ASN A 26 -17.36 -2.71 -1.55
N SER A 27 -16.40 -3.33 -0.90
CA SER A 27 -15.42 -2.64 -0.05
C SER A 27 -14.10 -3.38 -0.11
N ARG A 28 -13.01 -2.62 0.05
CA ARG A 28 -11.67 -3.17 0.18
C ARG A 28 -11.36 -3.47 1.64
N TRP A 29 -10.67 -4.55 1.91
CA TRP A 29 -10.13 -4.84 3.24
C TRP A 29 -8.94 -5.81 3.14
N ASP A 30 -7.77 -5.35 3.57
CA ASP A 30 -6.59 -6.19 3.79
C ASP A 30 -6.64 -6.69 5.24
N ILE A 31 -6.62 -8.01 5.44
CA ILE A 31 -6.78 -8.59 6.77
C ILE A 31 -5.48 -8.63 7.59
N ILE A 32 -4.33 -8.29 7.02
CA ILE A 32 -3.04 -8.41 7.74
C ILE A 32 -3.02 -7.60 9.06
N ASP A 33 -3.58 -6.39 9.05
CA ASP A 33 -3.63 -5.59 10.27
C ASP A 33 -4.71 -6.07 11.25
N MET A 34 -5.76 -6.78 10.77
CA MET A 34 -6.67 -7.53 11.64
C MET A 34 -5.96 -8.70 12.33
N VAL A 35 -5.11 -9.44 11.60
CA VAL A 35 -4.27 -10.51 12.17
C VAL A 35 -3.38 -9.96 13.27
N ARG A 36 -2.68 -8.84 13.03
CA ARG A 36 -1.82 -8.16 13.99
C ARG A 36 -2.60 -7.66 15.22
N LEU A 37 -3.80 -7.10 15.00
CA LEU A 37 -4.66 -6.66 16.11
C LEU A 37 -5.10 -7.84 16.98
N THR A 38 -5.46 -8.97 16.35
CA THR A 38 -5.86 -10.18 17.05
C THR A 38 -4.71 -10.68 17.92
N TYR A 39 -3.51 -10.78 17.37
CA TYR A 39 -2.31 -11.11 18.15
C TYR A 39 -2.13 -10.14 19.33
N ALA A 40 -2.23 -8.84 19.10
CA ALA A 40 -1.98 -7.83 20.13
C ALA A 40 -3.01 -7.86 21.27
N LEU A 41 -4.30 -7.96 20.94
CA LEU A 41 -5.38 -7.78 21.93
C LEU A 41 -6.07 -9.06 22.36
N ARG A 42 -6.10 -10.09 21.52
CA ARG A 42 -6.86 -11.34 21.76
C ARG A 42 -6.19 -12.53 21.07
N PRO A 43 -4.99 -12.92 21.55
CA PRO A 43 -4.22 -13.99 20.90
C PRO A 43 -4.80 -15.39 21.11
N GLU A 44 -5.74 -15.57 22.03
CA GLU A 44 -6.23 -16.86 22.47
C GLU A 44 -6.95 -17.62 21.36
N GLY A 45 -6.71 -18.94 21.28
CA GLY A 45 -7.34 -19.84 20.32
C GLY A 45 -6.71 -19.84 18.93
N ILE A 46 -5.62 -19.12 18.74
CA ILE A 46 -4.83 -19.09 17.50
C ILE A 46 -3.38 -19.43 17.83
N ASN A 47 -2.77 -20.30 17.03
CA ASN A 47 -1.36 -20.64 17.14
C ASN A 47 -0.52 -19.61 16.37
N TRP A 48 0.32 -18.87 17.10
CA TRP A 48 1.13 -17.80 16.55
C TRP A 48 2.56 -18.29 16.25
N PRO A 49 2.98 -18.37 14.98
CA PRO A 49 4.35 -18.71 14.65
C PRO A 49 5.31 -17.61 15.14
N ARG A 50 6.51 -18.02 15.51
CA ARG A 50 7.56 -17.11 15.98
C ARG A 50 8.78 -17.23 15.08
N LYS A 51 9.45 -16.08 14.90
CA LYS A 51 10.75 -16.00 14.24
C LYS A 51 11.86 -16.45 15.19
N GLU A 52 13.10 -16.54 14.66
CA GLU A 52 14.29 -16.89 15.43
C GLU A 52 14.56 -15.93 16.61
N ASP A 53 14.22 -14.65 16.46
CA ASP A 53 14.34 -13.63 17.50
C ASP A 53 13.20 -13.66 18.53
N GLY A 54 12.31 -14.64 18.45
CA GLY A 54 11.15 -14.80 19.32
C GLY A 54 9.96 -13.89 19.00
N SER A 55 10.09 -12.94 18.08
CA SER A 55 8.99 -12.08 17.63
C SER A 55 7.94 -12.86 16.84
N PRO A 56 6.65 -12.44 16.85
CA PRO A 56 5.63 -13.12 16.07
C PRO A 56 5.87 -12.96 14.57
N SER A 57 5.58 -14.01 13.81
CA SER A 57 5.47 -13.92 12.37
C SER A 57 4.01 -13.81 11.95
N PHE A 58 3.75 -12.91 11.00
CA PHE A 58 2.43 -12.69 10.41
C PHE A 58 2.38 -13.08 8.93
N LYS A 59 3.38 -13.86 8.47
CA LYS A 59 3.38 -14.37 7.12
C LYS A 59 2.28 -15.41 6.95
N LEU A 60 1.56 -15.33 5.84
CA LEU A 60 0.39 -16.17 5.57
C LEU A 60 0.76 -17.66 5.61
N GLU A 61 1.85 -18.04 4.93
CA GLU A 61 2.33 -19.41 4.86
C GLU A 61 2.71 -20.00 6.23
N GLU A 62 3.32 -19.19 7.11
CA GLU A 62 3.70 -19.65 8.45
C GLU A 62 2.48 -19.75 9.37
N LEU A 63 1.54 -18.79 9.25
CA LEU A 63 0.33 -18.75 10.06
C LEU A 63 -0.64 -19.88 9.69
N THR A 64 -0.76 -20.22 8.41
CA THR A 64 -1.60 -21.34 7.94
C THR A 64 -1.08 -22.67 8.44
N VAL A 65 0.23 -22.91 8.30
CA VAL A 65 0.88 -24.14 8.82
C VAL A 65 0.68 -24.29 10.32
N ALA A 66 0.92 -23.21 11.11
CA ALA A 66 0.78 -23.23 12.56
C ALA A 66 -0.65 -23.57 13.03
N ASN A 67 -1.66 -23.28 12.20
CA ASN A 67 -3.07 -23.50 12.52
C ASN A 67 -3.73 -24.66 11.73
N GLY A 68 -2.94 -25.49 11.04
CA GLY A 68 -3.44 -26.65 10.29
C GLY A 68 -4.35 -26.28 9.11
N ILE A 69 -4.16 -25.09 8.53
CA ILE A 69 -4.86 -24.64 7.34
C ILE A 69 -4.10 -25.10 6.10
N ALA A 70 -4.77 -25.75 5.16
CA ALA A 70 -4.16 -26.17 3.90
C ALA A 70 -3.68 -24.99 3.08
N HIS A 71 -2.41 -24.98 2.70
CA HIS A 71 -1.78 -23.97 1.86
C HIS A 71 -0.61 -24.62 1.11
N GLU A 72 -0.96 -25.59 0.24
CA GLU A 72 0.02 -26.49 -0.38
C GLU A 72 0.84 -25.84 -1.50
N ALA A 73 0.29 -24.80 -2.15
CA ALA A 73 0.93 -24.08 -3.24
C ALA A 73 1.08 -22.59 -2.90
N ALA A 74 1.90 -22.28 -1.89
CA ALA A 74 2.25 -20.89 -1.58
C ALA A 74 2.79 -20.17 -2.82
N HIS A 75 2.34 -18.92 -3.04
CA HIS A 75 2.57 -18.09 -4.24
C HIS A 75 1.74 -18.48 -5.48
N ASP A 76 0.85 -19.48 -5.39
CA ASP A 76 -0.25 -19.60 -6.33
C ASP A 76 -1.38 -18.66 -5.92
N ALA A 77 -1.87 -17.86 -6.85
CA ALA A 77 -2.84 -16.79 -6.55
C ALA A 77 -4.14 -17.29 -5.90
N MET A 78 -4.66 -18.43 -6.34
CA MET A 78 -5.89 -19.00 -5.76
C MET A 78 -5.63 -19.60 -4.39
N SER A 79 -4.50 -20.29 -4.21
CA SER A 79 -4.09 -20.85 -2.92
C SER A 79 -3.92 -19.75 -1.86
N ASP A 80 -3.30 -18.62 -2.22
CA ASP A 80 -3.14 -17.47 -1.32
C ASP A 80 -4.50 -16.83 -0.95
N VAL A 81 -5.43 -16.74 -1.90
CA VAL A 81 -6.81 -16.24 -1.63
C VAL A 81 -7.55 -17.18 -0.67
N GLU A 82 -7.53 -18.49 -0.92
CA GLU A 82 -8.18 -19.49 -0.07
C GLU A 82 -7.59 -19.48 1.35
N ALA A 83 -6.28 -19.42 1.46
CA ALA A 83 -5.56 -19.31 2.73
C ALA A 83 -5.95 -18.02 3.49
N THR A 84 -6.04 -16.90 2.80
CA THR A 84 -6.47 -15.62 3.38
C THR A 84 -7.90 -15.70 3.92
N ILE A 85 -8.82 -16.30 3.16
CA ILE A 85 -10.21 -16.53 3.59
C ILE A 85 -10.25 -17.47 4.80
N ALA A 86 -9.44 -18.51 4.82
CA ALA A 86 -9.40 -19.46 5.93
C ALA A 86 -8.87 -18.81 7.22
N VAL A 87 -7.84 -17.97 7.14
CA VAL A 87 -7.34 -17.17 8.28
C VAL A 87 -8.40 -16.19 8.77
N ALA A 88 -9.11 -15.51 7.86
CA ALA A 88 -10.22 -14.62 8.25
C ALA A 88 -11.34 -15.38 8.98
N LYS A 89 -11.71 -16.58 8.51
CA LYS A 89 -12.68 -17.46 9.17
C LYS A 89 -12.20 -17.91 10.55
N LEU A 90 -10.93 -18.29 10.69
CA LEU A 90 -10.32 -18.65 11.96
C LEU A 90 -10.44 -17.52 12.99
N ILE A 91 -10.06 -16.30 12.60
CA ILE A 91 -10.18 -15.13 13.49
C ILE A 91 -11.64 -14.87 13.85
N LYS A 92 -12.56 -14.93 12.88
CA LYS A 92 -14.00 -14.74 13.13
C LYS A 92 -14.57 -15.78 14.08
N GLU A 93 -14.12 -17.04 13.99
CA GLU A 93 -14.53 -18.12 14.88
C GLU A 93 -14.01 -17.93 16.31
N LYS A 94 -12.71 -17.63 16.46
CA LYS A 94 -12.05 -17.53 17.77
C LYS A 94 -12.32 -16.20 18.46
N GLN A 95 -12.40 -15.10 17.70
CA GLN A 95 -12.53 -13.73 18.21
C GLN A 95 -13.65 -12.95 17.48
N PRO A 96 -14.92 -13.43 17.49
CA PRO A 96 -16.00 -12.88 16.68
C PRO A 96 -16.27 -11.39 16.98
N LYS A 97 -16.24 -10.99 18.25
CA LYS A 97 -16.49 -9.58 18.62
C LYS A 97 -15.41 -8.64 18.09
N LEU A 98 -14.14 -9.07 18.11
CA LEU A 98 -13.03 -8.28 17.59
C LEU A 98 -13.11 -8.20 16.06
N PHE A 99 -13.40 -9.32 15.39
CA PHE A 99 -13.57 -9.37 13.96
C PHE A 99 -14.68 -8.42 13.48
N ASP A 100 -15.87 -8.50 14.10
CA ASP A 100 -17.01 -7.66 13.75
C ASP A 100 -16.72 -6.18 14.02
N PHE A 101 -16.04 -5.86 15.13
CA PHE A 101 -15.62 -4.49 15.44
C PHE A 101 -14.74 -3.91 14.32
N VAL A 102 -13.69 -4.63 13.89
CA VAL A 102 -12.79 -4.13 12.83
C VAL A 102 -13.53 -4.02 11.48
N LEU A 103 -14.35 -5.03 11.14
CA LEU A 103 -15.13 -5.02 9.91
C LEU A 103 -16.07 -3.82 9.81
N GLN A 104 -16.72 -3.45 10.93
CA GLN A 104 -17.64 -2.31 11.02
C GLN A 104 -16.93 -0.96 11.01
N ASN A 105 -15.67 -0.90 11.46
CA ASN A 105 -14.89 0.34 11.62
C ASN A 105 -13.76 0.51 10.61
N LYS A 106 -13.74 -0.29 9.54
CA LYS A 106 -12.68 -0.22 8.52
C LYS A 106 -12.76 0.97 7.57
N ASP A 107 -13.90 1.64 7.55
CA ASP A 107 -14.14 2.75 6.62
C ASP A 107 -13.49 4.06 7.07
N LYS A 108 -13.37 4.99 6.12
CA LYS A 108 -12.74 6.29 6.31
C LYS A 108 -13.43 7.15 7.37
N HIS A 109 -14.76 7.09 7.49
CA HIS A 109 -15.51 7.91 8.44
C HIS A 109 -15.25 7.44 9.87
N SER A 110 -15.32 6.14 10.10
CA SER A 110 -15.01 5.51 11.38
C SER A 110 -13.57 5.79 11.81
N ALA A 111 -12.61 5.66 10.88
CA ALA A 111 -11.21 5.99 11.15
C ALA A 111 -11.02 7.47 11.53
N ARG A 112 -11.66 8.39 10.80
CA ARG A 112 -11.61 9.83 11.12
C ARG A 112 -12.22 10.14 12.47
N ALA A 113 -13.35 9.53 12.80
CA ALA A 113 -14.02 9.74 14.10
C ALA A 113 -13.16 9.28 15.30
N MET A 114 -12.29 8.27 15.12
CA MET A 114 -11.35 7.84 16.15
C MET A 114 -10.12 8.74 16.27
N LEU A 115 -9.69 9.38 15.17
CA LEU A 115 -8.46 10.20 15.14
C LEU A 115 -8.79 11.69 15.34
N ASP A 116 -9.28 12.03 16.54
CA ASP A 116 -9.63 13.40 16.94
C ASP A 116 -8.37 14.21 17.31
N THR A 117 -7.93 15.08 16.41
CA THR A 117 -6.76 15.96 16.61
C THR A 117 -7.04 17.11 17.57
N ASN A 118 -8.32 17.49 17.80
CA ASN A 118 -8.67 18.61 18.68
C ASN A 118 -8.43 18.26 20.15
N THR A 119 -8.79 17.05 20.56
CA THR A 119 -8.61 16.58 21.93
C THR A 119 -7.37 15.70 22.11
N MET A 120 -6.71 15.34 21.01
CA MET A 120 -5.61 14.35 20.99
C MET A 120 -6.02 13.07 21.74
N LYS A 121 -7.24 12.58 21.50
CA LYS A 121 -7.76 11.39 22.17
C LYS A 121 -6.91 10.18 21.79
N PRO A 122 -6.33 9.45 22.77
CA PRO A 122 -5.47 8.31 22.47
C PRO A 122 -6.22 7.20 21.75
N VAL A 123 -5.55 6.59 20.76
CA VAL A 123 -6.07 5.50 19.95
C VAL A 123 -5.03 4.39 19.87
N PHE A 124 -5.46 3.14 20.01
CA PHE A 124 -4.63 1.99 19.73
C PHE A 124 -4.55 1.79 18.21
N HIS A 125 -3.34 1.77 17.66
CA HIS A 125 -3.11 1.71 16.22
C HIS A 125 -2.22 0.54 15.86
N ILE A 126 -2.59 -0.19 14.82
CA ILE A 126 -1.83 -1.31 14.23
C ILE A 126 -1.12 -0.86 12.96
N SER A 127 0.14 -1.26 12.82
CA SER A 127 0.89 -1.06 11.58
C SER A 127 2.17 -1.88 11.54
N ALA A 128 2.54 -2.37 10.35
CA ALA A 128 3.85 -2.97 10.09
C ALA A 128 5.04 -2.05 10.37
N LYS A 129 4.82 -0.75 10.54
CA LYS A 129 5.87 0.22 10.88
C LYS A 129 6.30 0.17 12.35
N TYR A 130 5.48 -0.43 13.22
CA TYR A 130 5.88 -0.71 14.60
C TYR A 130 6.58 -2.07 14.70
N PRO A 131 7.50 -2.25 15.66
CA PRO A 131 8.24 -3.50 15.82
C PRO A 131 7.31 -4.70 16.05
N ALA A 132 7.59 -5.82 15.38
CA ALA A 132 6.85 -7.06 15.58
C ALA A 132 7.00 -7.59 17.01
N SER A 133 8.17 -7.40 17.63
CA SER A 133 8.43 -7.69 19.05
C SER A 133 7.49 -6.99 20.02
N ARG A 134 6.89 -5.87 19.60
CA ARG A 134 5.86 -5.12 20.34
C ARG A 134 4.46 -5.29 19.69
N GLY A 135 4.20 -6.42 19.01
CA GLY A 135 2.91 -6.75 18.41
C GLY A 135 2.48 -5.89 17.23
N CYS A 136 3.39 -5.19 16.53
CA CYS A 136 3.06 -4.25 15.46
C CYS A 136 2.01 -3.19 15.87
N CYS A 137 1.99 -2.78 17.12
CA CYS A 137 1.00 -1.85 17.68
C CYS A 137 1.66 -0.67 18.41
N ALA A 138 0.88 0.38 18.60
CA ALA A 138 1.23 1.51 19.47
C ALA A 138 -0.05 2.16 20.04
N MET A 139 0.08 2.80 21.20
CA MET A 139 -0.89 3.80 21.66
C MET A 139 -0.47 5.15 21.09
N VAL A 140 -1.30 5.74 20.24
CA VAL A 140 -0.96 6.98 19.56
C VAL A 140 -1.88 8.14 19.92
N ALA A 141 -1.34 9.35 19.89
CA ALA A 141 -2.12 10.58 19.96
C ALA A 141 -2.23 11.19 18.55
N PRO A 142 -3.42 11.50 18.02
CA PRO A 142 -3.57 12.31 16.82
C PRO A 142 -3.10 13.74 17.11
N VAL A 143 -2.06 14.19 16.37
CA VAL A 143 -1.44 15.51 16.63
C VAL A 143 -1.92 16.55 15.62
N ALA A 144 -1.94 16.21 14.33
CA ALA A 144 -2.31 17.16 13.28
C ALA A 144 -2.97 16.45 12.09
N GLU A 145 -3.83 17.18 11.37
CA GLU A 145 -4.23 16.78 10.02
C GLU A 145 -3.14 17.23 9.02
N HIS A 146 -2.97 16.45 7.95
CA HIS A 146 -2.05 16.86 6.90
C HIS A 146 -2.64 18.03 6.11
N PRO A 147 -1.87 19.12 5.85
CA PRO A 147 -2.41 20.35 5.30
C PRO A 147 -3.05 20.19 3.92
N THR A 148 -2.48 19.36 3.05
CA THR A 148 -2.95 19.18 1.66
C THR A 148 -3.65 17.85 1.44
N ASN A 149 -3.27 16.77 2.16
CA ASN A 149 -3.89 15.44 2.02
C ASN A 149 -4.98 15.20 3.08
N LYS A 150 -6.24 15.47 2.73
CA LYS A 150 -7.41 15.27 3.61
C LYS A 150 -7.63 13.82 4.09
N ASN A 151 -6.88 12.85 3.57
CA ASN A 151 -6.96 11.45 3.98
C ASN A 151 -5.84 11.04 4.94
N LEU A 152 -5.02 11.97 5.41
CA LEU A 152 -3.87 11.69 6.25
C LEU A 152 -3.96 12.44 7.58
N VAL A 153 -3.91 11.68 8.69
CA VAL A 153 -3.79 12.23 10.05
C VAL A 153 -2.42 11.83 10.61
N ILE A 154 -1.71 12.80 11.15
CA ILE A 154 -0.39 12.59 11.73
C ILE A 154 -0.56 12.26 13.21
N VAL A 155 0.02 11.12 13.62
CA VAL A 155 -0.07 10.61 14.98
C VAL A 155 1.31 10.48 15.60
N TYR A 156 1.37 10.58 16.93
CA TYR A 156 2.58 10.40 17.75
C TYR A 156 2.48 9.13 18.58
N ASP A 157 3.54 8.31 18.64
CA ASP A 157 3.62 7.13 19.52
C ASP A 157 3.87 7.57 20.97
N LEU A 158 2.89 7.38 21.83
CA LEU A 158 2.92 7.82 23.23
C LEU A 158 3.90 7.03 24.12
N ARG A 159 4.55 6.00 23.60
CA ARG A 159 5.61 5.28 24.34
C ARG A 159 6.91 6.08 24.46
N GLU A 160 7.12 7.01 23.55
CA GLU A 160 8.34 7.79 23.46
C GLU A 160 8.16 9.17 24.10
N ASP A 161 9.22 9.71 24.72
CA ASP A 161 9.19 11.04 25.34
C ASP A 161 9.07 12.15 24.30
N PRO A 162 8.04 13.02 24.34
CA PRO A 162 7.82 14.07 23.37
C PRO A 162 8.66 15.35 23.60
N SER A 163 9.49 15.42 24.64
CA SER A 163 10.19 16.64 25.03
C SER A 163 11.03 17.27 23.92
N GLU A 164 11.77 16.46 23.17
CA GLU A 164 12.56 16.93 22.04
C GLU A 164 11.66 17.42 20.89
N LEU A 165 10.60 16.68 20.58
CA LEU A 165 9.66 17.05 19.53
C LEU A 165 8.97 18.40 19.81
N ILE A 166 8.54 18.62 21.06
CA ILE A 166 7.86 19.84 21.48
C ILE A 166 8.76 21.06 21.27
N ASN A 167 10.06 20.93 21.52
CA ASN A 167 11.04 22.02 21.40
C ASN A 167 11.61 22.16 19.96
N ALA A 168 11.36 21.22 19.06
CA ALA A 168 11.88 21.25 17.71
C ALA A 168 11.15 22.25 16.82
N SER A 169 11.87 22.80 15.82
CA SER A 169 11.28 23.57 14.72
C SER A 169 10.63 22.63 13.69
N ALA A 170 9.79 23.19 12.79
CA ALA A 170 9.19 22.41 11.70
C ALA A 170 10.26 21.77 10.79
N ASP A 171 11.37 22.45 10.52
CA ASP A 171 12.47 21.89 9.71
C ASP A 171 13.19 20.73 10.41
N GLN A 172 13.45 20.85 11.70
CA GLN A 172 14.02 19.76 12.49
C GLN A 172 13.07 18.55 12.57
N ILE A 173 11.75 18.80 12.67
CA ILE A 173 10.75 17.75 12.64
C ILE A 173 10.77 17.08 11.26
N ARG A 174 10.79 17.85 10.18
CA ARG A 174 10.88 17.35 8.80
C ARG A 174 12.09 16.46 8.60
N GLU A 175 13.26 16.94 8.97
CA GLU A 175 14.51 16.20 8.87
C GLU A 175 14.42 14.85 9.61
N ARG A 176 14.03 14.87 10.90
CA ARG A 176 14.01 13.67 11.74
C ARG A 176 12.82 12.73 11.48
N VAL A 177 11.86 13.11 10.66
CA VAL A 177 10.76 12.23 10.22
C VAL A 177 11.06 11.57 8.89
N PHE A 178 11.62 12.32 7.93
CA PHE A 178 11.74 11.86 6.55
C PHE A 178 13.13 11.33 6.18
N THR A 179 14.17 11.72 6.93
CA THR A 179 15.51 11.13 6.76
C THR A 179 15.57 9.73 7.35
N SER A 180 16.26 8.82 6.66
CA SER A 180 16.44 7.46 7.19
C SER A 180 17.32 7.46 8.45
N GLN A 181 17.14 6.47 9.35
CA GLN A 181 17.97 6.40 10.58
C GLN A 181 19.46 6.28 10.28
N ALA A 182 19.82 5.67 9.15
CA ALA A 182 21.22 5.50 8.75
C ALA A 182 21.88 6.81 8.27
N GLU A 183 21.08 7.78 7.83
CA GLU A 183 21.54 9.09 7.34
C GLU A 183 21.50 10.17 8.43
N LEU A 184 20.80 9.93 9.54
CA LEU A 184 20.82 10.81 10.70
C LEU A 184 22.16 10.66 11.42
N GLY A 185 22.65 11.76 12.03
CA GLY A 185 23.88 11.76 12.78
C GLY A 185 23.85 10.82 14.00
N GLU A 186 25.04 10.46 14.50
CA GLU A 186 25.18 9.60 15.67
C GLU A 186 24.47 10.24 16.89
N GLY A 187 23.67 9.43 17.59
CA GLY A 187 22.87 9.88 18.75
C GLY A 187 21.56 10.61 18.41
N VAL A 188 21.26 10.83 17.12
CA VAL A 188 20.01 11.44 16.69
C VAL A 188 19.00 10.36 16.31
N SER A 189 17.86 10.34 16.97
CA SER A 189 16.76 9.42 16.68
C SER A 189 15.68 10.08 15.84
N ARG A 190 15.00 9.29 15.03
CA ARG A 190 13.79 9.76 14.30
C ARG A 190 12.69 10.09 15.31
N PHE A 191 11.91 11.13 15.01
CA PHE A 191 10.71 11.36 15.77
C PHE A 191 9.65 10.27 15.48
N PRO A 192 8.96 9.75 16.52
CA PRO A 192 7.95 8.71 16.37
C PRO A 192 6.61 9.26 15.86
N LEU A 193 6.68 10.13 14.86
CA LEU A 193 5.54 10.67 14.12
C LEU A 193 5.25 9.79 12.90
N LYS A 194 3.97 9.60 12.62
CA LYS A 194 3.52 8.76 11.52
C LYS A 194 2.21 9.27 10.93
N GLY A 195 2.12 9.25 9.59
CA GLY A 195 0.85 9.45 8.90
C GLY A 195 -0.03 8.19 8.90
N VAL A 196 -1.27 8.33 9.32
CA VAL A 196 -2.33 7.31 9.21
C VAL A 196 -3.24 7.67 8.06
N GLN A 197 -3.25 6.82 7.01
CA GLN A 197 -4.07 7.03 5.82
C GLN A 197 -5.48 6.48 6.04
N LEU A 198 -6.46 7.37 6.16
CA LEU A 198 -7.86 7.05 6.45
C LEU A 198 -8.54 6.16 5.39
N ASN A 199 -8.11 6.30 4.14
CA ASN A 199 -8.65 5.56 2.99
C ASN A 199 -7.92 4.24 2.70
N LYS A 200 -7.03 3.79 3.59
CA LYS A 200 -6.33 2.48 3.48
C LYS A 200 -6.77 1.50 4.57
N CYS A 201 -8.01 1.59 5.01
CA CYS A 201 -8.60 0.71 6.04
C CYS A 201 -7.71 0.58 7.28
N PRO A 202 -7.27 1.68 7.92
CA PRO A 202 -6.39 1.60 9.09
C PRO A 202 -7.11 0.87 10.22
N VAL A 203 -6.39 -0.02 10.90
CA VAL A 203 -6.92 -0.74 12.06
C VAL A 203 -6.64 0.08 13.30
N LEU A 204 -7.72 0.58 13.88
CA LEU A 204 -7.74 1.43 15.07
C LEU A 204 -8.66 0.82 16.13
N ALA A 205 -8.32 0.99 17.41
CA ALA A 205 -9.19 0.62 18.50
C ALA A 205 -9.16 1.68 19.61
N PRO A 206 -10.27 1.87 20.35
CA PRO A 206 -10.31 2.82 21.45
C PRO A 206 -9.32 2.46 22.57
N ALA A 207 -8.73 3.47 23.22
CA ALA A 207 -7.75 3.27 24.29
C ALA A 207 -8.26 2.42 25.49
N ASN A 208 -9.56 2.42 25.75
CA ASN A 208 -10.16 1.61 26.81
C ASN A 208 -10.04 0.09 26.58
N MET A 209 -9.71 -0.35 25.35
CA MET A 209 -9.40 -1.76 25.08
C MET A 209 -8.21 -2.27 25.92
N LEU A 210 -7.27 -1.39 26.28
CA LEU A 210 -6.13 -1.76 27.12
C LEU A 210 -6.52 -2.26 28.51
N SER A 211 -7.63 -1.77 29.08
CA SER A 211 -8.11 -2.22 30.39
C SER A 211 -8.53 -3.69 30.45
N THR A 212 -8.65 -4.32 29.27
CA THR A 212 -9.01 -5.74 29.14
C THR A 212 -7.80 -6.67 28.96
N LEU A 213 -6.58 -6.10 28.94
CA LEU A 213 -5.33 -6.86 28.81
C LEU A 213 -4.76 -7.14 30.21
N SER A 214 -4.04 -8.28 30.34
CA SER A 214 -3.31 -8.59 31.55
C SER A 214 -2.08 -7.67 31.69
N PRO A 215 -1.55 -7.48 32.93
CA PRO A 215 -0.33 -6.71 33.13
C PRO A 215 0.86 -7.23 32.30
N GLU A 216 1.01 -8.55 32.21
CA GLU A 216 2.09 -9.20 31.46
C GLU A 216 1.97 -8.87 29.95
N ARG A 217 0.73 -8.82 29.45
CA ARG A 217 0.48 -8.46 28.04
C ARG A 217 0.78 -7.00 27.76
N LEU A 218 0.44 -6.11 28.69
CA LEU A 218 0.79 -4.69 28.59
C LEU A 218 2.31 -4.48 28.60
N GLU A 219 3.03 -5.22 29.43
CA GLU A 219 4.50 -5.19 29.47
C GLU A 219 5.12 -5.71 28.17
N GLU A 220 4.65 -6.86 27.63
CA GLU A 220 5.10 -7.41 26.34
C GLU A 220 4.91 -6.41 25.18
N LEU A 221 3.82 -5.67 25.19
CA LEU A 221 3.53 -4.65 24.17
C LEU A 221 4.18 -3.29 24.45
N ALA A 222 4.90 -3.15 25.56
CA ALA A 222 5.50 -1.90 26.04
C ALA A 222 4.46 -0.76 26.20
N LEU A 223 3.31 -1.05 26.82
CA LEU A 223 2.20 -0.12 27.01
C LEU A 223 2.04 0.25 28.49
N ASP A 224 3.04 0.94 29.05
CA ASP A 224 2.96 1.47 30.42
C ASP A 224 1.98 2.65 30.51
N GLY A 225 0.91 2.46 31.27
CA GLY A 225 -0.17 3.45 31.38
C GLY A 225 0.24 4.79 31.98
N ASP A 226 1.25 4.83 32.87
CA ASP A 226 1.72 6.08 33.45
C ASP A 226 2.54 6.89 32.46
N THR A 227 3.45 6.25 31.75
CA THR A 227 4.22 6.85 30.65
C THR A 227 3.29 7.39 29.55
N LEU A 228 2.32 6.59 29.10
CA LEU A 228 1.37 7.02 28.05
C LEU A 228 0.57 8.26 28.48
N ARG A 229 0.13 8.33 29.76
CA ARG A 229 -0.60 9.50 30.28
C ARG A 229 0.30 10.71 30.43
N ALA A 230 1.52 10.55 30.93
CA ALA A 230 2.48 11.63 31.08
C ALA A 230 2.82 12.26 29.73
N ASN A 231 3.17 11.46 28.73
CA ASN A 231 3.52 11.91 27.41
C ASN A 231 2.35 12.60 26.70
N LEU A 232 1.13 12.06 26.81
CA LEU A 232 -0.08 12.71 26.31
C LEU A 232 -0.30 14.09 26.96
N ALA A 233 -0.10 14.20 28.28
CA ALA A 233 -0.27 15.48 28.97
C ALA A 233 0.77 16.52 28.51
N MET A 234 1.99 16.11 28.18
CA MET A 234 3.01 16.99 27.63
C MET A 234 2.62 17.49 26.23
N LEU A 235 2.19 16.59 25.33
CA LEU A 235 1.73 16.98 23.99
C LEU A 235 0.58 18.00 24.05
N ARG A 236 -0.40 17.78 24.91
CA ARG A 236 -1.55 18.69 25.09
C ARG A 236 -1.20 20.06 25.63
N ARG A 237 -0.05 20.19 26.33
CA ARG A 237 0.46 21.47 26.83
C ARG A 237 1.30 22.25 25.83
N ALA A 238 1.50 21.72 24.62
CA ALA A 238 2.27 22.34 23.55
C ALA A 238 1.32 22.84 22.42
N PRO A 239 0.69 24.02 22.58
CA PRO A 239 -0.35 24.50 21.65
C PRO A 239 0.15 24.74 20.22
N ASP A 240 1.44 25.02 20.04
CA ASP A 240 2.06 25.28 18.75
C ASP A 240 2.47 23.99 18.00
N LEU A 241 2.50 22.85 18.70
CA LEU A 241 2.97 21.59 18.13
C LEU A 241 2.16 21.12 16.91
N PRO A 242 0.81 21.16 16.90
CA PRO A 242 0.04 20.73 15.74
C PRO A 242 0.40 21.51 14.46
N ALA A 243 0.60 22.82 14.58
CA ALA A 243 0.97 23.67 13.45
C ALA A 243 2.37 23.34 12.93
N LYS A 244 3.37 23.20 13.81
CA LYS A 244 4.74 22.78 13.44
C LYS A 244 4.79 21.41 12.77
N VAL A 245 4.01 20.45 13.29
CA VAL A 245 3.91 19.11 12.71
C VAL A 245 3.25 19.16 11.35
N ALA A 246 2.15 19.90 11.19
CA ALA A 246 1.50 20.08 9.89
C ALA A 246 2.45 20.68 8.85
N GLU A 247 3.17 21.75 9.21
CA GLU A 247 4.17 22.41 8.37
C GLU A 247 5.32 21.45 7.98
N ALA A 248 5.80 20.64 8.91
CA ALA A 248 6.86 19.65 8.64
C ALA A 248 6.43 18.60 7.62
N PHE A 249 5.15 18.24 7.59
CA PHE A 249 4.58 17.27 6.65
C PHE A 249 4.11 17.91 5.33
N ASP A 250 4.05 19.25 5.25
CA ASP A 250 3.70 19.95 4.03
C ASP A 250 4.88 19.94 3.05
N GLN A 251 5.08 18.81 2.41
CA GLN A 251 6.08 18.69 1.36
C GLN A 251 5.38 18.69 0.00
N PRO A 252 5.84 19.52 -0.93
CA PRO A 252 5.33 19.48 -2.29
C PRO A 252 5.60 18.09 -2.86
N HIS A 253 4.55 17.41 -3.26
CA HIS A 253 4.64 16.13 -3.96
C HIS A 253 4.87 16.44 -5.43
N GLU A 254 6.08 16.92 -5.77
CA GLU A 254 6.49 17.05 -7.15
C GLU A 254 6.71 15.63 -7.67
N SER A 255 5.87 15.23 -8.62
CA SER A 255 6.06 13.99 -9.33
C SER A 255 6.82 14.27 -10.60
N ASP A 256 8.04 13.76 -10.70
CA ASP A 256 8.85 13.80 -11.93
C ASP A 256 8.32 12.85 -13.02
N LEU A 257 7.16 12.20 -12.77
CA LEU A 257 6.57 11.25 -13.69
C LEU A 257 5.98 11.98 -14.90
N THR A 258 6.60 11.82 -16.04
CA THR A 258 6.18 12.38 -17.33
C THR A 258 5.38 11.40 -18.17
N ASP A 259 5.54 10.09 -17.93
CA ASP A 259 4.84 9.05 -18.68
C ASP A 259 3.39 8.89 -18.20
N PRO A 260 2.37 9.14 -19.04
CA PRO A 260 0.97 9.00 -18.68
C PRO A 260 0.60 7.63 -18.08
N ASP A 261 1.24 6.54 -18.48
CA ASP A 261 1.03 5.20 -17.90
C ASP A 261 1.38 5.10 -16.41
N GLU A 262 2.22 6.00 -15.91
CA GLU A 262 2.70 6.04 -14.53
C GLU A 262 1.97 7.10 -13.68
N GLN A 263 1.20 7.99 -14.33
CA GLN A 263 0.60 9.17 -13.69
C GLN A 263 -0.76 8.91 -13.03
N LEU A 264 -1.06 7.68 -12.64
CA LEU A 264 -2.32 7.38 -11.93
C LEU A 264 -2.49 8.24 -10.66
N TYR A 265 -1.40 8.49 -9.92
CA TYR A 265 -1.39 9.28 -8.68
C TYR A 265 -0.74 10.67 -8.83
N ALA A 266 -0.10 10.94 -9.96
CA ALA A 266 0.64 12.17 -10.20
C ALA A 266 -0.21 13.31 -10.77
N GLY A 267 -1.37 13.00 -11.33
CA GLY A 267 -2.32 13.98 -11.86
C GLY A 267 -3.54 14.16 -10.97
N GLY A 268 -4.40 15.11 -11.32
CA GLY A 268 -5.71 15.28 -10.70
C GLY A 268 -6.64 14.09 -10.98
N PHE A 269 -7.80 14.07 -10.33
CA PHE A 269 -8.86 13.12 -10.67
C PHE A 269 -9.43 13.42 -12.06
N ILE A 270 -9.64 12.37 -12.85
CA ILE A 270 -10.32 12.45 -14.14
C ILE A 270 -11.71 13.07 -13.93
N SER A 271 -12.04 14.10 -14.72
CA SER A 271 -13.32 14.81 -14.63
C SER A 271 -14.49 13.87 -14.95
N ARG A 272 -15.71 14.29 -14.54
CA ARG A 272 -16.90 13.52 -14.90
C ARG A 272 -17.10 13.49 -16.42
N ALA A 273 -16.86 14.61 -17.11
CA ALA A 273 -16.98 14.71 -18.56
C ALA A 273 -16.03 13.74 -19.28
N ASP A 274 -14.77 13.69 -18.84
CA ASP A 274 -13.80 12.77 -19.43
C ASP A 274 -14.14 11.30 -19.12
N ARG A 275 -14.65 10.99 -17.92
CA ARG A 275 -15.13 9.62 -17.62
C ARG A 275 -16.29 9.18 -18.52
N GLU A 276 -17.22 10.07 -18.81
CA GLU A 276 -18.32 9.80 -19.73
C GLU A 276 -17.79 9.52 -21.15
N LYS A 277 -16.80 10.30 -21.62
CA LYS A 277 -16.10 10.07 -22.89
C LYS A 277 -15.33 8.73 -22.92
N LEU A 278 -14.62 8.40 -21.84
CA LEU A 278 -13.91 7.11 -21.74
C LEU A 278 -14.87 5.92 -21.79
N ASN A 279 -16.00 5.99 -21.08
CA ASN A 279 -17.02 4.94 -21.15
C ASN A 279 -17.58 4.82 -22.58
N TRP A 280 -17.85 5.94 -23.23
CA TRP A 280 -18.30 5.94 -24.61
C TRP A 280 -17.26 5.31 -25.56
N VAL A 281 -15.96 5.63 -25.42
CA VAL A 281 -14.88 5.01 -26.20
C VAL A 281 -14.85 3.49 -26.00
N LEU A 282 -15.02 3.02 -24.76
CA LEU A 282 -15.00 1.57 -24.45
C LEU A 282 -16.20 0.79 -25.00
N GLU A 283 -17.27 1.48 -25.39
CA GLU A 283 -18.47 0.91 -26.01
C GLU A 283 -18.40 0.88 -27.55
N GLN A 284 -17.40 1.54 -28.15
CA GLN A 284 -17.28 1.59 -29.59
C GLN A 284 -16.78 0.26 -30.16
N PRO A 285 -17.22 -0.11 -31.40
CA PRO A 285 -16.66 -1.24 -32.15
C PRO A 285 -15.15 -1.05 -32.36
N VAL A 286 -14.41 -2.16 -32.28
CA VAL A 286 -12.94 -2.15 -32.43
C VAL A 286 -12.50 -1.53 -33.75
N GLU A 287 -13.27 -1.79 -34.82
CA GLU A 287 -13.01 -1.36 -36.20
C GLU A 287 -13.06 0.17 -36.34
N THR A 288 -13.81 0.84 -35.47
CA THR A 288 -13.97 2.31 -35.49
C THR A 288 -13.01 3.05 -34.57
N LEU A 289 -12.28 2.34 -33.70
CA LEU A 289 -11.40 2.97 -32.68
C LEU A 289 -10.31 3.87 -33.32
N GLY A 290 -9.87 3.57 -34.54
CA GLY A 290 -8.88 4.36 -35.26
C GLY A 290 -9.40 5.70 -35.76
N GLU A 291 -10.72 5.82 -35.95
CA GLU A 291 -11.38 6.97 -36.56
C GLU A 291 -12.07 7.88 -35.52
N LEU A 292 -11.95 7.54 -34.20
CA LEU A 292 -12.63 8.31 -33.16
C LEU A 292 -12.04 9.71 -33.02
N ASP A 293 -12.86 10.72 -33.27
CA ASP A 293 -12.57 12.12 -32.97
C ASP A 293 -13.08 12.45 -31.55
N VAL A 294 -12.21 12.21 -30.56
CA VAL A 294 -12.50 12.49 -29.15
C VAL A 294 -11.37 13.31 -28.51
N THR A 295 -11.73 14.43 -27.89
CA THR A 295 -10.80 15.31 -27.19
C THR A 295 -11.12 15.28 -25.69
N PHE A 296 -10.10 15.10 -24.86
CA PHE A 296 -10.20 15.08 -23.41
C PHE A 296 -9.72 16.41 -22.80
N GLU A 297 -10.26 16.76 -21.63
CA GLU A 297 -9.77 17.88 -20.80
C GLU A 297 -8.44 17.51 -20.14
N ASP A 298 -8.26 16.26 -19.77
CA ASP A 298 -7.05 15.71 -19.18
C ASP A 298 -6.07 15.26 -20.27
N ASN A 299 -4.94 15.96 -20.34
CA ASN A 299 -3.92 15.71 -21.38
C ASN A 299 -3.34 14.28 -21.36
N ARG A 300 -3.40 13.57 -20.23
CA ARG A 300 -2.94 12.19 -20.11
C ARG A 300 -3.78 11.24 -20.98
N LEU A 301 -5.07 11.52 -21.10
CA LEU A 301 -6.04 10.59 -21.68
C LEU A 301 -5.89 10.41 -23.18
N GLN A 302 -5.40 11.42 -23.88
CA GLN A 302 -5.16 11.31 -25.33
C GLN A 302 -4.06 10.28 -25.63
N GLU A 303 -2.96 10.35 -24.86
CA GLU A 303 -1.86 9.38 -24.98
C GLU A 303 -2.28 7.99 -24.49
N LEU A 304 -3.05 7.93 -23.40
CA LEU A 304 -3.56 6.65 -22.90
C LEU A 304 -4.51 5.97 -23.88
N LEU A 305 -5.36 6.73 -24.59
CA LEU A 305 -6.23 6.19 -25.64
C LEU A 305 -5.41 5.60 -26.80
N PHE A 306 -4.39 6.32 -27.27
CA PHE A 306 -3.47 5.81 -28.27
C PHE A 306 -2.81 4.50 -27.82
N ARG A 307 -2.25 4.47 -26.62
CA ARG A 307 -1.59 3.28 -26.08
C ARG A 307 -2.57 2.13 -25.76
N TYR A 308 -3.81 2.44 -25.38
CA TYR A 308 -4.87 1.45 -25.22
C TYR A 308 -5.17 0.73 -26.53
N ARG A 309 -5.33 1.50 -27.64
CA ARG A 309 -5.49 0.94 -28.99
C ARG A 309 -4.30 0.09 -29.38
N ALA A 310 -3.10 0.62 -29.21
CA ALA A 310 -1.86 -0.07 -29.57
C ALA A 310 -1.66 -1.41 -28.85
N ARG A 311 -2.01 -1.49 -27.57
CA ARG A 311 -1.86 -2.70 -26.76
C ARG A 311 -2.93 -3.75 -27.03
N ASN A 312 -4.18 -3.32 -27.17
CA ASN A 312 -5.31 -4.24 -27.20
C ASN A 312 -5.79 -4.49 -28.63
N TYR A 313 -5.59 -3.53 -29.51
CA TYR A 313 -6.13 -3.53 -30.89
C TYR A 313 -5.10 -2.98 -31.88
N PRO A 314 -3.93 -3.62 -32.04
CA PRO A 314 -2.84 -3.11 -32.88
C PRO A 314 -3.27 -2.88 -34.33
N GLY A 315 -4.24 -3.63 -34.84
CA GLY A 315 -4.81 -3.43 -36.15
C GLY A 315 -5.61 -2.12 -36.38
N SER A 316 -5.86 -1.37 -35.27
CA SER A 316 -6.49 -0.05 -35.34
C SER A 316 -5.48 1.09 -35.55
N LEU A 317 -4.18 0.80 -35.55
CA LEU A 317 -3.12 1.77 -35.80
C LEU A 317 -2.74 1.80 -37.26
N MET A 318 -2.50 2.98 -37.81
CA MET A 318 -2.09 3.15 -39.22
C MET A 318 -1.00 4.22 -39.36
N GLY A 319 -0.13 4.03 -40.38
CA GLY A 319 0.88 5.02 -40.75
C GLY A 319 1.81 5.41 -39.58
N GLU A 320 1.87 6.70 -39.30
CA GLU A 320 2.73 7.29 -38.25
C GLU A 320 2.43 6.76 -36.83
N GLU A 321 1.21 6.28 -36.58
CA GLU A 321 0.88 5.69 -35.25
C GLU A 321 1.61 4.37 -35.01
N LEU A 322 1.83 3.55 -36.03
CA LEU A 322 2.61 2.31 -35.95
C LEU A 322 4.08 2.62 -35.63
N GLU A 323 4.67 3.56 -36.35
CA GLU A 323 6.06 3.98 -36.13
C GLU A 323 6.25 4.53 -34.70
N ARG A 324 5.35 5.42 -34.28
CA ARG A 324 5.33 5.99 -32.92
C ARG A 324 5.21 4.91 -31.84
N TRP A 325 4.39 3.89 -32.07
CA TRP A 325 4.22 2.78 -31.12
C TRP A 325 5.48 1.91 -31.04
N GLU A 326 6.10 1.58 -32.18
CA GLU A 326 7.33 0.80 -32.21
C GLU A 326 8.51 1.58 -31.58
N GLU A 327 8.60 2.88 -31.83
CA GLU A 327 9.60 3.73 -31.16
C GLU A 327 9.40 3.72 -29.61
N PHE A 328 8.16 3.87 -29.16
CA PHE A 328 7.84 3.77 -27.72
C PHE A 328 8.23 2.41 -27.13
N ARG A 329 7.93 1.31 -27.85
CA ARG A 329 8.32 -0.05 -27.43
C ARG A 329 9.84 -0.20 -27.38
N SER A 330 10.53 0.28 -28.41
CA SER A 330 11.99 0.23 -28.48
C SER A 330 12.64 0.95 -27.31
N GLN A 331 12.22 2.19 -27.03
CA GLN A 331 12.73 2.93 -25.87
C GLN A 331 12.46 2.19 -24.55
N ARG A 332 11.28 1.59 -24.40
CA ARG A 332 10.86 0.92 -23.15
C ARG A 332 11.55 -0.41 -22.91
N LEU A 333 11.81 -1.16 -23.97
CA LEU A 333 12.34 -2.53 -23.89
C LEU A 333 13.85 -2.59 -24.07
N MET A 334 14.40 -1.75 -24.93
CA MET A 334 15.84 -1.76 -25.23
C MET A 334 16.63 -0.76 -24.39
N HIS A 335 16.02 0.41 -24.06
CA HIS A 335 16.66 1.51 -23.34
C HIS A 335 15.81 1.99 -22.14
N PRO A 336 15.43 1.08 -21.21
CA PRO A 336 14.54 1.43 -20.13
C PRO A 336 15.17 2.42 -19.14
N LYS A 337 14.33 3.13 -18.41
CA LYS A 337 14.72 3.97 -17.27
C LYS A 337 15.47 3.13 -16.22
N LYS A 338 16.33 3.77 -15.44
CA LYS A 338 17.05 3.14 -14.32
C LYS A 338 16.05 2.42 -13.38
N GLY A 339 16.37 1.18 -13.06
CA GLY A 339 15.54 0.31 -12.21
C GLY A 339 14.50 -0.54 -12.97
N TRP A 340 14.36 -0.35 -14.27
CA TRP A 340 13.53 -1.19 -15.13
C TRP A 340 14.38 -2.23 -15.86
N ARG A 341 13.81 -3.41 -16.10
CA ARG A 341 14.51 -4.49 -16.81
C ARG A 341 14.46 -4.25 -18.32
N SER A 342 15.63 -4.30 -18.98
CA SER A 342 15.71 -4.33 -20.44
C SER A 342 15.43 -5.74 -20.98
N LEU A 343 15.11 -5.84 -22.27
CA LEU A 343 14.97 -7.12 -22.96
C LEU A 343 16.30 -7.90 -22.98
N GLU A 344 17.43 -7.20 -23.08
CA GLU A 344 18.75 -7.79 -22.97
C GLU A 344 18.99 -8.43 -21.58
N ALA A 345 18.71 -7.69 -20.51
CA ALA A 345 18.84 -8.21 -19.14
C ALA A 345 17.88 -9.39 -18.88
N TYR A 346 16.69 -9.35 -19.47
CA TYR A 346 15.75 -10.48 -19.44
C TYR A 346 16.32 -11.72 -20.11
N ALA A 347 16.87 -11.58 -21.32
CA ALA A 347 17.48 -12.70 -22.04
C ALA A 347 18.69 -13.28 -21.28
N GLN A 348 19.53 -12.42 -20.70
CA GLN A 348 20.67 -12.85 -19.86
C GLN A 348 20.21 -13.64 -18.63
N ASP A 349 19.15 -13.20 -17.96
CA ASP A 349 18.57 -13.93 -16.81
C ASP A 349 18.04 -15.31 -17.22
N LEU A 350 17.34 -15.42 -18.37
CA LEU A 350 16.88 -16.71 -18.88
C LEU A 350 18.05 -17.66 -19.21
N GLN A 351 19.10 -17.16 -19.85
CA GLN A 351 20.29 -17.94 -20.15
C GLN A 351 20.97 -18.46 -18.88
N ARG A 352 21.09 -17.58 -17.86
CA ARG A 352 21.64 -17.96 -16.56
C ARG A 352 20.83 -19.04 -15.87
N LEU A 353 19.49 -18.92 -15.87
CA LEU A 353 18.60 -19.93 -15.27
C LEU A 353 18.60 -21.23 -16.05
N ALA A 354 18.69 -21.20 -17.39
CA ALA A 354 18.75 -22.39 -18.22
C ALA A 354 20.08 -23.18 -18.10
N ALA A 355 21.14 -22.53 -17.62
CA ALA A 355 22.43 -23.16 -17.38
C ALA A 355 22.48 -24.03 -16.10
N ASP A 356 21.44 -24.01 -15.26
CA ASP A 356 21.37 -24.83 -14.05
C ASP A 356 21.26 -26.32 -14.41
N PRO A 357 22.25 -27.18 -14.03
CA PRO A 357 22.23 -28.60 -14.34
C PRO A 357 21.11 -29.37 -13.60
N GLU A 358 20.64 -28.86 -12.48
CA GLU A 358 19.55 -29.44 -11.67
C GLU A 358 18.15 -29.01 -12.13
N LEU A 359 18.06 -28.32 -13.27
CA LEU A 359 16.79 -27.81 -13.77
C LEU A 359 15.84 -28.95 -14.20
N SER A 360 14.67 -29.02 -13.59
CA SER A 360 13.65 -30.01 -13.95
C SER A 360 13.14 -29.83 -15.38
N PRO A 361 12.68 -30.89 -16.06
CA PRO A 361 12.11 -30.79 -17.41
C PRO A 361 10.97 -29.77 -17.51
N GLN A 362 10.10 -29.69 -16.51
CA GLN A 362 9.01 -28.74 -16.46
C GLN A 362 9.52 -27.28 -16.40
N ARG A 363 10.51 -27.00 -15.56
CA ARG A 363 11.10 -25.65 -15.48
C ARG A 363 11.83 -25.28 -16.77
N ARG A 364 12.48 -26.24 -17.42
CA ARG A 364 13.13 -26.03 -18.73
C ARG A 364 12.11 -25.59 -19.78
N HIS A 365 10.97 -26.29 -19.88
CA HIS A 365 9.88 -25.91 -20.80
C HIS A 365 9.35 -24.50 -20.52
N ILE A 366 9.17 -24.13 -19.25
CA ILE A 366 8.77 -22.76 -18.87
C ILE A 366 9.79 -21.73 -19.36
N LEU A 367 11.09 -22.00 -19.25
CA LEU A 367 12.13 -21.09 -19.73
C LEU A 367 12.14 -20.98 -21.27
N GLU A 368 11.84 -22.06 -21.98
CA GLU A 368 11.66 -22.06 -23.45
C GLU A 368 10.49 -21.18 -23.86
N ASP A 369 9.32 -21.32 -23.20
CA ASP A 369 8.14 -20.47 -23.45
C ASP A 369 8.44 -19.00 -23.15
N LEU A 370 9.14 -18.71 -22.05
CA LEU A 370 9.55 -17.35 -21.69
C LEU A 370 10.55 -16.77 -22.71
N HIS A 371 11.42 -17.58 -23.28
CA HIS A 371 12.33 -17.16 -24.35
C HIS A 371 11.56 -16.76 -25.61
N LEU A 372 10.63 -17.60 -26.08
CA LEU A 372 9.76 -17.32 -27.22
C LEU A 372 8.90 -16.06 -26.98
N TYR A 373 8.39 -15.90 -25.76
CA TYR A 373 7.69 -14.67 -25.38
C TYR A 373 8.61 -13.43 -25.49
N GLY A 374 9.84 -13.52 -24.99
CA GLY A 374 10.83 -12.44 -25.11
C GLY A 374 11.10 -12.07 -26.57
N GLU A 375 11.28 -13.05 -27.45
CA GLU A 375 11.48 -12.83 -28.89
C GLU A 375 10.27 -12.13 -29.52
N SER A 376 9.05 -12.48 -29.13
CA SER A 376 7.82 -11.85 -29.62
C SER A 376 7.69 -10.37 -29.24
N LEU A 377 8.45 -9.91 -28.23
CA LEU A 377 8.44 -8.52 -27.79
C LEU A 377 9.46 -7.64 -28.52
N ILE A 378 10.35 -8.20 -29.34
CA ILE A 378 11.37 -7.42 -30.06
C ILE A 378 10.68 -6.41 -30.99
N PRO A 379 10.98 -5.10 -30.87
CA PRO A 379 10.43 -4.09 -31.77
C PRO A 379 10.90 -4.33 -33.22
N TYR A 380 10.08 -3.93 -34.18
CA TYR A 380 10.37 -4.10 -35.61
C TYR A 380 11.26 -2.99 -36.23
N ILE A 381 11.81 -2.09 -35.39
CA ILE A 381 12.66 -0.95 -35.80
C ILE A 381 14.14 -1.33 -35.67
#